data_8b5761054698854ed28697d8a91174c1
#
_entry.id   8b5761054698854ed28697d8a91174c1
#
_cell.length_a   1.000
_cell.length_b   1.000
_cell.length_c   1.000
_cell.angle_alpha   90.00
_cell.angle_beta   90.00
_cell.angle_gamma   90.00
#
_symmetry.space_group_name_H-M   'P 1'
#
loop_
_entity.id
_entity.type
_entity.pdbx_description
1 polymer ?
#
loop_
_entity_poly.entity_id
_entity_poly.type
_entity_poly.pdbx_seq_one_letter_code
_entity_poly.pdbx_strand_id
1 'polypeptide(L)'
;KNFTLDVFFQGMQGNEVFDASIYEFYYGRDASFNLLPLVKDRWTPVNPTSDIPRAGTSAGGYRPNSSLNIVDGSYLRLKNVTLNYDFDTVPGLSFIESASVYLTGNNLLLLTNYKWGDPEVSDGGANTVAQGVADDQYPYASSVALGFRLNL
;
A
#
# COMPACT_ATOMS: atom_id res chain seq x y z
N LYS A 1 33.34 -16.27 -1.46
CA LYS A 1 32.58 -15.02 -1.61
C LYS A 1 31.49 -15.07 -0.54
N ASN A 2 31.60 -14.22 0.43
CA ASN A 2 30.84 -14.35 1.68
C ASN A 2 29.60 -13.43 1.72
N PHE A 3 29.34 -12.65 0.66
CA PHE A 3 28.17 -11.79 0.55
C PHE A 3 27.12 -12.38 -0.36
N THR A 4 25.87 -12.37 0.10
CA THR A 4 24.68 -12.70 -0.67
C THR A 4 23.72 -11.51 -0.59
N LEU A 5 23.22 -11.07 -1.75
CA LEU A 5 22.20 -10.04 -1.86
C LEU A 5 20.99 -10.64 -2.56
N ASP A 6 19.87 -10.67 -1.85
CA ASP A 6 18.57 -11.04 -2.37
C ASP A 6 17.70 -9.80 -2.50
N VAL A 7 17.09 -9.62 -3.67
CA VAL A 7 16.19 -8.49 -3.93
C VAL A 7 14.93 -9.01 -4.60
N PHE A 8 13.78 -8.70 -4.03
CA PHE A 8 12.50 -9.11 -4.55
C PHE A 8 11.59 -7.91 -4.82
N PHE A 9 11.20 -7.77 -6.08
CA PHE A 9 10.20 -6.82 -6.52
C PHE A 9 8.89 -7.53 -6.82
N GLN A 10 7.80 -6.85 -6.52
CA GLN A 10 6.45 -7.26 -6.90
C GLN A 10 5.74 -6.06 -7.49
N GLY A 11 4.96 -6.29 -8.55
CA GLY A 11 4.20 -5.21 -9.17
C GLY A 11 3.04 -5.73 -10.00
N MET A 12 2.13 -4.83 -10.30
CA MET A 12 1.00 -5.03 -11.17
C MET A 12 0.82 -3.79 -12.02
N GLN A 13 0.49 -3.98 -13.31
CA GLN A 13 0.28 -2.89 -14.24
C GLN A 13 -1.06 -3.04 -14.93
N GLY A 14 -1.79 -1.92 -15.04
CA GLY A 14 -3.08 -1.88 -15.72
C GLY A 14 -4.24 -2.47 -14.92
N ASN A 15 -4.04 -2.73 -13.63
CA ASN A 15 -5.12 -3.09 -12.74
C ASN A 15 -5.88 -1.84 -12.27
N GLU A 16 -7.16 -2.00 -12.04
CA GLU A 16 -8.03 -0.99 -11.47
C GLU A 16 -8.40 -1.33 -10.03
N VAL A 17 -8.51 -0.31 -9.21
CA VAL A 17 -8.98 -0.42 -7.82
C VAL A 17 -10.30 0.30 -7.71
N PHE A 18 -11.31 -0.38 -7.19
CA PHE A 18 -12.55 0.24 -6.73
C PHE A 18 -12.32 0.76 -5.31
N ASP A 19 -12.29 2.07 -5.15
CA ASP A 19 -12.03 2.72 -3.87
C ASP A 19 -13.32 3.26 -3.26
N ALA A 20 -13.81 2.56 -2.23
CA ALA A 20 -15.04 2.91 -1.53
C ALA A 20 -14.86 4.15 -0.63
N SER A 21 -13.64 4.44 -0.17
CA SER A 21 -13.35 5.60 0.67
C SER A 21 -13.54 6.94 -0.06
N ILE A 22 -13.48 6.92 -1.41
CA ILE A 22 -13.79 8.10 -2.24
C ILE A 22 -15.19 8.64 -1.96
N TYR A 23 -16.17 7.78 -1.64
CA TYR A 23 -17.51 8.26 -1.27
C TYR A 23 -17.50 9.19 -0.07
N GLU A 24 -16.69 8.90 0.89
CA GLU A 24 -16.62 9.66 2.13
C GLU A 24 -15.94 11.01 1.92
N PHE A 25 -14.87 11.00 1.12
CA PHE A 25 -14.08 12.20 0.86
C PHE A 25 -14.69 13.18 -0.14
N TYR A 26 -15.46 12.68 -1.13
CA TYR A 26 -16.04 13.53 -2.18
C TYR A 26 -17.49 13.89 -1.93
N TYR A 27 -18.30 12.99 -1.37
CA TYR A 27 -19.74 13.21 -1.25
C TYR A 27 -20.16 13.80 0.09
N GLY A 28 -19.27 13.80 1.09
CA GLY A 28 -19.62 14.27 2.41
C GLY A 28 -20.79 13.48 3.00
N ARG A 29 -20.64 12.17 3.04
CA ARG A 29 -21.66 11.20 3.46
C ARG A 29 -22.28 11.52 4.81
N ASP A 30 -21.47 12.06 5.71
CA ASP A 30 -21.86 12.39 7.08
C ASP A 30 -21.19 13.71 7.50
N ALA A 31 -21.89 14.51 8.27
CA ALA A 31 -21.35 15.73 8.86
C ALA A 31 -20.19 15.49 9.83
N SER A 32 -19.96 14.22 10.19
CA SER A 32 -18.87 13.78 11.06
C SER A 32 -17.51 13.69 10.37
N PHE A 33 -17.48 13.65 9.03
CA PHE A 33 -16.24 13.48 8.27
C PHE A 33 -15.70 14.81 7.74
N ASN A 34 -14.37 14.98 7.85
CA ASN A 34 -13.68 16.08 7.19
C ASN A 34 -13.53 15.76 5.70
N LEU A 35 -13.95 16.70 4.87
CA LEU A 35 -13.79 16.59 3.43
C LEU A 35 -12.41 17.07 2.98
N LEU A 36 -11.92 16.51 1.87
CA LEU A 36 -10.70 16.96 1.25
C LEU A 36 -10.84 18.37 0.67
N PRO A 37 -9.76 19.18 0.63
CA PRO A 37 -9.78 20.52 0.06
C PRO A 37 -10.30 20.60 -1.37
N LEU A 38 -10.08 19.54 -2.17
CA LEU A 38 -10.53 19.44 -3.57
C LEU A 38 -12.06 19.52 -3.72
N VAL A 39 -12.83 19.21 -2.66
CA VAL A 39 -14.30 19.34 -2.68
C VAL A 39 -14.77 20.80 -2.81
N LYS A 40 -13.89 21.78 -2.61
CA LYS A 40 -14.16 23.19 -2.88
C LYS A 40 -14.40 23.43 -4.37
N ASP A 41 -13.78 22.64 -5.23
CA ASP A 41 -13.90 22.69 -6.68
C ASP A 41 -15.09 21.88 -7.22
N ARG A 42 -16.00 21.44 -6.35
CA ARG A 42 -17.17 20.65 -6.71
C ARG A 42 -18.09 21.35 -7.72
N TRP A 43 -18.90 20.53 -8.38
CA TRP A 43 -19.92 21.04 -9.27
C TRP A 43 -20.85 22.02 -8.56
N THR A 44 -21.02 23.20 -9.16
CA THR A 44 -21.99 24.23 -8.79
C THR A 44 -22.52 24.88 -10.07
N PRO A 45 -23.63 25.62 -10.03
CA PRO A 45 -24.09 26.39 -11.20
C PRO A 45 -23.08 27.37 -11.76
N VAL A 46 -22.10 27.81 -10.94
CA VAL A 46 -21.00 28.70 -11.36
C VAL A 46 -19.72 27.94 -11.72
N ASN A 47 -19.64 26.63 -11.44
CA ASN A 47 -18.58 25.72 -11.84
C ASN A 47 -19.16 24.43 -12.43
N PRO A 48 -19.83 24.51 -13.61
CA PRO A 48 -20.58 23.38 -14.16
C PRO A 48 -19.70 22.30 -14.84
N THR A 49 -18.40 22.57 -15.00
CA THR A 49 -17.46 21.65 -15.66
C THR A 49 -16.66 20.78 -14.68
N SER A 50 -16.95 20.88 -13.39
CA SER A 50 -16.26 20.06 -12.39
C SER A 50 -16.64 18.59 -12.50
N ASP A 51 -15.63 17.72 -12.45
CA ASP A 51 -15.79 16.26 -12.33
C ASP A 51 -16.18 15.82 -10.91
N ILE A 52 -16.06 16.73 -9.93
CA ILE A 52 -16.44 16.47 -8.54
C ILE A 52 -17.93 16.73 -8.37
N PRO A 53 -18.69 15.76 -7.87
CA PRO A 53 -20.14 15.90 -7.72
C PRO A 53 -20.56 17.06 -6.79
N ARG A 54 -21.78 17.53 -6.94
CA ARG A 54 -22.36 18.52 -6.04
C ARG A 54 -22.48 17.97 -4.62
N ALA A 55 -22.38 18.82 -3.60
CA ALA A 55 -22.60 18.44 -2.23
C ALA A 55 -24.08 18.11 -1.94
N GLY A 56 -24.32 17.27 -0.93
CA GLY A 56 -25.64 17.15 -0.31
C GLY A 56 -26.58 16.11 -0.92
N THR A 57 -26.10 15.10 -1.60
CA THR A 57 -26.96 14.09 -2.25
C THR A 57 -27.13 12.79 -1.46
N SER A 58 -26.51 12.63 -0.31
CA SER A 58 -26.51 11.36 0.41
C SER A 58 -27.25 11.35 1.76
N ALA A 59 -28.24 12.20 1.92
CA ALA A 59 -29.21 11.98 3.00
C ALA A 59 -29.91 10.64 2.74
N GLY A 60 -29.43 9.56 3.38
CA GLY A 60 -30.00 8.22 3.22
C GLY A 60 -29.01 7.12 2.81
N GLY A 61 -27.71 7.39 2.76
CA GLY A 61 -26.70 6.34 2.51
C GLY A 61 -26.61 5.88 1.05
N TYR A 62 -27.10 6.66 0.11
CA TYR A 62 -26.96 6.36 -1.32
C TYR A 62 -25.48 6.48 -1.72
N ARG A 63 -24.91 5.37 -2.13
CA ARG A 63 -23.54 5.25 -2.67
C ARG A 63 -23.63 4.82 -4.12
N PRO A 64 -23.70 5.74 -5.07
CA PRO A 64 -23.74 5.35 -6.47
C PRO A 64 -22.42 4.75 -6.87
N ASN A 65 -22.44 3.53 -7.43
CA ASN A 65 -21.28 3.00 -8.12
C ASN A 65 -20.99 3.88 -9.32
N SER A 66 -19.81 4.46 -9.35
CA SER A 66 -19.41 5.44 -10.34
C SER A 66 -17.98 5.17 -10.82
N SER A 67 -17.66 5.57 -12.03
CA SER A 67 -16.30 5.56 -12.53
C SER A 67 -15.33 6.42 -11.72
N LEU A 68 -15.82 7.37 -10.93
CA LEU A 68 -15.01 8.11 -9.95
C LEU A 68 -14.37 7.23 -8.88
N ASN A 69 -14.97 6.07 -8.60
CA ASN A 69 -14.45 5.13 -7.61
C ASN A 69 -13.47 4.15 -8.20
N ILE A 70 -13.28 4.16 -9.52
CA ILE A 70 -12.35 3.29 -10.22
C ILE A 70 -11.10 4.10 -10.52
N VAL A 71 -9.99 3.69 -9.93
CA VAL A 71 -8.70 4.38 -10.03
C VAL A 71 -7.61 3.41 -10.48
N ASP A 72 -6.57 3.96 -11.10
CA ASP A 72 -5.40 3.17 -11.49
C ASP A 72 -4.70 2.61 -10.25
N GLY A 73 -4.65 1.29 -10.15
CA GLY A 73 -4.00 0.54 -9.09
C GLY A 73 -2.61 0.02 -9.46
N SER A 74 -2.04 0.48 -10.58
CA SER A 74 -0.71 0.07 -11.01
C SER A 74 0.36 0.42 -9.98
N TYR A 75 1.25 -0.53 -9.70
CA TYR A 75 2.33 -0.32 -8.74
C TYR A 75 3.56 -1.20 -9.03
N LEU A 76 4.70 -0.77 -8.49
CA LEU A 76 5.91 -1.56 -8.32
C LEU A 76 6.42 -1.37 -6.89
N ARG A 77 6.60 -2.48 -6.18
CA ARG A 77 7.04 -2.49 -4.78
C ARG A 77 8.34 -3.26 -4.63
N LEU A 78 9.28 -2.70 -3.89
CA LEU A 78 10.43 -3.43 -3.36
C LEU A 78 9.97 -4.15 -2.08
N LYS A 79 9.56 -5.41 -2.25
CA LYS A 79 8.98 -6.23 -1.16
C LYS A 79 10.00 -6.66 -0.14
N ASN A 80 11.17 -7.08 -0.63
CA ASN A 80 12.23 -7.58 0.25
C ASN A 80 13.61 -7.26 -0.33
N VAL A 81 14.50 -6.87 0.55
CA VAL A 81 15.96 -6.81 0.30
C VAL A 81 16.65 -7.45 1.48
N THR A 82 17.50 -8.43 1.22
CA THR A 82 18.31 -9.07 2.26
C THR A 82 19.77 -9.06 1.84
N LEU A 83 20.61 -8.46 2.64
CA LEU A 83 22.05 -8.54 2.54
C LEU A 83 22.56 -9.48 3.64
N ASN A 84 23.17 -10.59 3.24
CA ASN A 84 23.75 -11.58 4.15
C ASN A 84 25.27 -11.60 4.00
N TYR A 85 25.96 -11.76 5.12
CA TYR A 85 27.41 -12.01 5.15
C TYR A 85 27.68 -13.28 5.96
N ASP A 86 28.33 -14.26 5.33
CA ASP A 86 28.69 -15.52 5.93
C ASP A 86 30.16 -15.50 6.37
N PHE A 87 30.40 -15.91 7.60
CA PHE A 87 31.72 -16.13 8.16
C PHE A 87 32.07 -17.62 8.03
N ASP A 88 33.10 -17.95 7.25
CA ASP A 88 33.56 -19.32 7.05
C ASP A 88 34.13 -19.93 8.34
N THR A 89 34.71 -19.07 9.19
CA THR A 89 35.26 -19.46 10.50
C THR A 89 35.13 -18.27 11.46
N VAL A 90 34.84 -18.55 12.73
CA VAL A 90 34.85 -17.53 13.79
C VAL A 90 36.14 -17.66 14.58
N PRO A 91 37.11 -16.73 14.44
CA PRO A 91 38.43 -16.85 15.10
C PRO A 91 38.27 -16.95 16.64
N GLY A 92 38.88 -17.95 17.25
CA GLY A 92 38.85 -18.15 18.69
C GLY A 92 37.62 -18.90 19.24
N LEU A 93 36.68 -19.30 18.39
CA LEU A 93 35.45 -20.03 18.79
C LEU A 93 35.31 -21.31 17.96
N SER A 94 36.17 -22.32 18.25
CA SER A 94 36.24 -23.57 17.51
C SER A 94 34.98 -24.46 17.64
N PHE A 95 34.07 -24.11 18.53
CA PHE A 95 32.78 -24.80 18.68
C PHE A 95 31.68 -24.22 17.76
N ILE A 96 31.96 -23.12 17.05
CA ILE A 96 31.03 -22.55 16.06
C ILE A 96 31.49 -22.99 14.67
N GLU A 97 30.70 -23.80 14.00
CA GLU A 97 30.97 -24.28 12.65
C GLU A 97 30.82 -23.18 11.62
N SER A 98 29.80 -22.35 11.76
CA SER A 98 29.59 -21.19 10.88
C SER A 98 28.74 -20.11 11.56
N ALA A 99 28.93 -18.88 11.11
CA ALA A 99 28.12 -17.74 11.56
C ALA A 99 27.70 -16.89 10.35
N SER A 100 26.57 -16.26 10.44
CA SER A 100 26.18 -15.23 9.49
C SER A 100 25.50 -14.05 10.16
N VAL A 101 25.63 -12.89 9.54
CA VAL A 101 24.90 -11.69 9.88
C VAL A 101 24.06 -11.26 8.68
N TYR A 102 22.83 -10.88 8.90
CA TYR A 102 21.98 -10.41 7.81
C TYR A 102 21.23 -9.14 8.19
N LEU A 103 21.06 -8.30 7.19
CA LEU A 103 20.21 -7.10 7.25
C LEU A 103 19.09 -7.30 6.24
N THR A 104 17.85 -7.30 6.69
CA THR A 104 16.69 -7.43 5.82
C THR A 104 15.78 -6.21 5.93
N GLY A 105 15.24 -5.79 4.80
CA GLY A 105 14.25 -4.73 4.72
C GLY A 105 13.03 -5.20 3.95
N ASN A 106 11.84 -4.88 4.45
CA ASN A 106 10.58 -5.24 3.83
C ASN A 106 9.78 -3.99 3.49
N ASN A 107 9.10 -4.01 2.34
CA ASN A 107 8.24 -2.93 1.84
C ASN A 107 8.93 -1.56 1.83
N LEU A 108 10.22 -1.51 1.42
CA LEU A 108 11.04 -0.30 1.54
C LEU A 108 10.67 0.79 0.54
N LEU A 109 10.14 0.41 -0.63
CA LEU A 109 9.79 1.35 -1.69
C LEU A 109 8.47 0.90 -2.35
N LEU A 110 7.60 1.87 -2.57
CA LEU A 110 6.38 1.74 -3.37
C LEU A 110 6.34 2.84 -4.42
N LEU A 111 6.27 2.45 -5.69
CA LEU A 111 6.05 3.33 -6.83
C LEU A 111 4.64 3.10 -7.34
N THR A 112 3.77 4.09 -7.24
CA THR A 112 2.37 4.02 -7.67
C THR A 112 1.81 5.42 -7.92
N ASN A 113 0.79 5.51 -8.75
CA ASN A 113 -0.05 6.70 -8.93
C ASN A 113 -1.29 6.69 -8.01
N TYR A 114 -1.56 5.56 -7.34
CA TYR A 114 -2.66 5.45 -6.39
C TYR A 114 -2.41 6.35 -5.17
N LYS A 115 -3.32 7.28 -4.89
CA LYS A 115 -3.12 8.36 -3.91
C LYS A 115 -3.79 8.09 -2.56
N TRP A 116 -4.65 7.09 -2.48
CA TRP A 116 -5.58 6.91 -1.37
C TRP A 116 -5.16 5.85 -0.37
N GLY A 117 -3.95 5.30 -0.52
CA GLY A 117 -3.44 4.27 0.36
C GLY A 117 -2.49 3.32 -0.32
N ASP A 118 -2.66 2.04 -0.07
CA ASP A 118 -1.87 0.98 -0.68
C ASP A 118 -2.63 0.37 -1.85
N PRO A 119 -2.07 0.29 -3.08
CA PRO A 119 -2.75 -0.28 -4.24
C PRO A 119 -2.92 -1.80 -4.18
N GLU A 120 -2.21 -2.48 -3.28
CA GLU A 120 -2.30 -3.92 -3.05
C GLU A 120 -3.43 -4.22 -2.06
N VAL A 121 -4.66 -3.96 -2.51
CA VAL A 121 -5.86 -3.98 -1.67
C VAL A 121 -6.73 -5.21 -1.89
N SER A 122 -7.33 -5.69 -0.79
CA SER A 122 -8.45 -6.62 -0.81
C SER A 122 -9.38 -6.28 0.36
N ASP A 123 -10.67 -6.19 0.12
CA ASP A 123 -11.65 -5.93 1.16
C ASP A 123 -11.51 -6.98 2.30
N GLY A 124 -11.37 -6.46 3.55
CA GLY A 124 -11.18 -7.31 4.72
C GLY A 124 -9.80 -7.98 4.85
N GLY A 125 -8.77 -7.48 4.15
CA GLY A 125 -7.36 -7.86 4.36
C GLY A 125 -6.95 -9.27 3.93
N ALA A 126 -7.86 -10.24 3.94
CA ALA A 126 -7.63 -11.63 3.54
C ALA A 126 -8.71 -12.16 2.59
N ASN A 127 -9.61 -11.30 2.14
CA ASN A 127 -10.70 -11.72 1.27
C ASN A 127 -10.21 -11.84 -0.18
N THR A 128 -9.89 -13.06 -0.59
CA THR A 128 -9.43 -13.37 -1.96
C THR A 128 -10.53 -13.21 -3.02
N VAL A 129 -11.79 -13.03 -2.60
CA VAL A 129 -12.95 -12.88 -3.50
C VAL A 129 -13.16 -11.43 -3.92
N ALA A 130 -12.69 -10.46 -3.13
CA ALA A 130 -12.86 -9.04 -3.38
C ALA A 130 -11.50 -8.32 -3.56
N GLN A 131 -10.61 -8.90 -4.36
CA GLN A 131 -9.37 -8.26 -4.74
C GLN A 131 -9.65 -7.00 -5.57
N GLY A 132 -8.89 -5.93 -5.31
CA GLY A 132 -9.06 -4.66 -6.00
C GLY A 132 -10.19 -3.78 -5.43
N VAL A 133 -10.74 -4.12 -4.27
CA VAL A 133 -11.66 -3.27 -3.51
C VAL A 133 -10.93 -2.69 -2.31
N ALA A 134 -10.87 -1.37 -2.23
CA ALA A 134 -10.34 -0.62 -1.09
C ALA A 134 -11.48 -0.04 -0.25
N ASP A 135 -11.50 -0.34 1.04
CA ASP A 135 -12.40 0.25 2.03
C ASP A 135 -11.62 0.44 3.32
N ASP A 136 -11.14 1.68 3.56
CA ASP A 136 -10.40 2.11 4.77
C ASP A 136 -9.19 1.23 5.16
N GLN A 137 -8.45 0.73 4.17
CA GLN A 137 -7.32 -0.16 4.40
C GLN A 137 -6.08 0.57 4.88
N TYR A 138 -5.42 -0.02 5.86
CA TYR A 138 -4.15 0.49 6.36
C TYR A 138 -2.99 0.09 5.42
N PRO A 139 -2.10 1.03 5.05
CA PRO A 139 -0.95 0.71 4.20
C PRO A 139 0.02 -0.24 4.87
N TYR A 140 0.72 -1.07 4.08
CA TYR A 140 1.74 -1.97 4.60
C TYR A 140 2.91 -1.20 5.22
N ALA A 141 3.29 -1.59 6.43
CA ALA A 141 4.42 -1.01 7.12
C ALA A 141 5.75 -1.42 6.48
N SER A 142 6.67 -0.47 6.36
CA SER A 142 8.07 -0.78 6.08
C SER A 142 8.76 -1.26 7.36
N SER A 143 9.66 -2.23 7.22
CA SER A 143 10.45 -2.72 8.34
C SER A 143 11.89 -3.00 7.95
N VAL A 144 12.80 -2.84 8.92
CA VAL A 144 14.21 -3.22 8.78
C VAL A 144 14.58 -4.06 10.00
N ALA A 145 15.24 -5.18 9.77
CA ALA A 145 15.69 -6.07 10.82
C ALA A 145 17.15 -6.48 10.60
N LEU A 146 17.90 -6.53 11.69
CA LEU A 146 19.25 -7.09 11.75
C LEU A 146 19.18 -8.42 12.51
N GLY A 147 19.78 -9.46 11.95
CA GLY A 147 19.80 -10.77 12.59
C GLY A 147 21.16 -11.46 12.49
N PHE A 148 21.32 -12.43 13.37
CA PHE A 148 22.50 -13.28 13.45
C PHE A 148 22.07 -14.74 13.40
N ARG A 149 22.83 -15.57 12.74
CA ARG A 149 22.66 -17.03 12.72
C ARG A 149 23.97 -17.66 13.12
N LEU A 150 23.91 -18.61 14.04
CA LEU A 150 25.07 -19.38 14.51
C LEU A 150 24.75 -20.87 14.34
N ASN A 151 25.68 -21.62 13.78
CA ASN A 151 25.64 -23.09 13.72
C ASN A 151 26.77 -23.62 14.63
N LEU A 152 26.39 -24.52 15.55
CA LEU A 152 27.25 -25.11 16.59
C LEU A 152 27.55 -26.54 16.24
#